data_51d061697d6444b27451e9993f89615e
#
_entry.id   51d061697d6444b27451e9993f89615e
#
_cell.length_a   1.000
_cell.length_b   1.000
_cell.length_c   1.000
_cell.angle_alpha   90.00
_cell.angle_beta   90.00
_cell.angle_gamma   90.00
#
_symmetry.space_group_name_H-M   'P 1'
#
loop_
_entity.id
_entity.type
_entity.pdbx_description
1 polymer ?
#
loop_
_entity_poly.entity_id
_entity_poly.type
_entity_poly.pdbx_seq_one_letter_code
_entity_poly.pdbx_strand_id
1 'polypeptide(L)'
;MARLLDEQNVPEEGRWFLANPEFYEQLVQSNSKLISSDFNAGQGSIRNGLVSSGKLRGFDMYKTNNIAATTNAAGKCIAGHISATCTAQTIVNTEVIRDPSSFGDIVRGLHVYGAKVLRGEALVSAFYGID
;
A
#
# COMPACT_ATOMS: atom_id res chain seq x y z
N MET A 1 -0.41 -14.61 4.37
CA MET A 1 -1.08 -13.78 3.35
C MET A 1 -0.95 -14.37 1.96
N ALA A 2 0.26 -14.65 1.42
CA ALA A 2 0.38 -15.26 0.10
C ALA A 2 -0.49 -16.51 -0.08
N ARG A 3 -0.39 -17.48 0.85
CA ARG A 3 -1.20 -18.71 0.83
C ARG A 3 -2.71 -18.44 0.66
N LEU A 4 -3.25 -17.46 1.37
CA LEU A 4 -4.69 -17.14 1.29
C LEU A 4 -5.09 -16.60 -0.07
N LEU A 5 -4.24 -15.80 -0.71
CA LEU A 5 -4.48 -15.31 -2.06
C LEU A 5 -4.34 -16.43 -3.11
N ASP A 6 -3.42 -17.38 -2.87
CA ASP A 6 -3.24 -18.53 -3.75
C ASP A 6 -4.44 -19.48 -3.67
N GLU A 7 -4.99 -19.73 -2.47
CA GLU A 7 -6.22 -20.50 -2.24
C GLU A 7 -7.44 -19.89 -2.96
N GLN A 8 -7.45 -18.57 -3.14
CA GLN A 8 -8.50 -17.85 -3.88
C GLN A 8 -8.20 -17.69 -5.38
N ASN A 9 -7.17 -18.36 -5.89
CA ASN A 9 -6.75 -18.29 -7.29
C ASN A 9 -6.51 -16.86 -7.80
N VAL A 10 -5.95 -15.98 -6.95
CA VAL A 10 -5.57 -14.62 -7.34
C VAL A 10 -4.25 -14.67 -8.10
N PRO A 11 -4.12 -14.01 -9.27
CA PRO A 11 -2.86 -13.96 -10.01
C PRO A 11 -1.69 -13.46 -9.17
N GLU A 12 -0.49 -13.96 -9.45
CA GLU A 12 0.73 -13.52 -8.75
C GLU A 12 1.21 -12.14 -9.22
N GLU A 13 0.94 -11.80 -10.47
CA GLU A 13 1.31 -10.50 -11.03
C GLU A 13 0.38 -9.40 -10.52
N GLY A 14 0.95 -8.27 -10.10
CA GLY A 14 0.18 -7.14 -9.59
C GLY A 14 -0.28 -7.29 -8.14
N ARG A 15 0.31 -8.22 -7.38
CA ARG A 15 0.12 -8.28 -5.92
C ARG A 15 0.93 -7.20 -5.24
N TRP A 16 0.30 -6.52 -4.30
CA TRP A 16 0.93 -5.50 -3.49
C TRP A 16 0.79 -5.83 -2.00
N PHE A 17 1.76 -5.37 -1.23
CA PHE A 17 1.79 -5.51 0.22
C PHE A 17 2.05 -4.14 0.85
N LEU A 18 1.28 -3.80 1.85
CA LEU A 18 1.32 -2.53 2.54
C LEU A 18 1.50 -2.76 4.03
N ALA A 19 2.52 -2.17 4.62
CA ALA A 19 2.79 -2.28 6.04
C ALA A 19 3.36 -0.99 6.64
N ASN A 20 3.34 -0.92 7.97
CA ASN A 20 3.94 0.16 8.73
C ASN A 20 5.48 0.08 8.71
N PRO A 21 6.19 1.19 8.97
CA PRO A 21 7.66 1.21 9.07
C PRO A 21 8.23 0.22 10.07
N GLU A 22 7.55 0.00 11.19
CA GLU A 22 7.95 -0.95 12.25
C GLU A 22 8.09 -2.39 11.72
N PHE A 23 7.16 -2.80 10.86
CA PHE A 23 7.24 -4.11 10.19
C PHE A 23 8.50 -4.24 9.34
N TYR A 24 8.86 -3.17 8.61
CA TYR A 24 10.08 -3.15 7.81
C TYR A 24 11.35 -3.18 8.65
N GLU A 25 11.34 -2.53 9.81
CA GLU A 25 12.46 -2.58 10.75
C GLU A 25 12.69 -4.01 11.23
N GLN A 26 11.64 -4.76 11.55
CA GLN A 26 11.74 -6.17 11.89
C GLN A 26 12.28 -7.03 10.74
N LEU A 27 11.90 -6.75 9.50
CA LEU A 27 12.43 -7.46 8.33
C LEU A 27 13.92 -7.23 8.13
N VAL A 28 14.44 -6.09 8.56
CA VAL A 28 15.85 -5.70 8.44
C VAL A 28 16.71 -6.20 9.60
N GLN A 29 16.11 -6.71 10.67
CA GLN A 29 16.85 -7.26 11.80
C GLN A 29 17.77 -8.42 11.38
N SER A 30 18.89 -8.54 12.07
CA SER A 30 19.98 -9.50 11.75
C SER A 30 19.52 -10.96 11.70
N ASN A 31 18.44 -11.31 12.38
CA ASN A 31 17.87 -12.65 12.39
C ASN A 31 17.01 -12.97 11.16
N SER A 32 16.66 -11.99 10.35
CA SER A 32 15.72 -12.17 9.23
C SER A 32 16.32 -12.88 8.02
N LYS A 33 17.64 -13.06 7.96
CA LYS A 33 18.40 -13.58 6.80
C LYS A 33 18.15 -12.83 5.46
N LEU A 34 17.21 -11.89 5.42
CA LEU A 34 16.90 -11.09 4.24
C LEU A 34 18.03 -10.11 3.90
N ILE A 35 18.91 -9.83 4.87
CA ILE A 35 20.08 -8.97 4.72
C ILE A 35 21.30 -9.75 4.20
N SER A 36 21.27 -11.08 4.26
CA SER A 36 22.45 -11.87 3.89
C SER A 36 22.71 -11.76 2.38
N SER A 37 23.97 -11.61 2.03
CA SER A 37 24.42 -11.54 0.63
C SER A 37 24.03 -12.77 -0.18
N ASP A 38 23.88 -13.92 0.45
CA ASP A 38 23.47 -15.18 -0.19
C ASP A 38 22.04 -15.12 -0.70
N PHE A 39 21.16 -14.40 -0.01
CA PHE A 39 19.77 -14.24 -0.44
C PHE A 39 19.62 -13.18 -1.55
N ASN A 40 20.53 -12.23 -1.58
CA ASN A 40 20.51 -11.09 -2.53
C ASN A 40 21.27 -11.34 -3.83
N ALA A 41 21.70 -12.57 -4.11
CA ALA A 41 22.40 -12.94 -5.33
C ALA A 41 23.54 -11.95 -5.72
N GLY A 42 24.29 -11.43 -4.74
CA GLY A 42 25.41 -10.51 -4.96
C GLY A 42 25.03 -9.06 -5.29
N GLN A 43 23.78 -8.72 -5.29
CA GLN A 43 23.31 -7.36 -5.54
C GLN A 43 23.20 -6.54 -4.24
N GLY A 44 24.31 -6.26 -3.61
CA GLY A 44 24.49 -5.26 -2.56
C GLY A 44 23.43 -5.20 -1.45
N SER A 45 23.88 -4.92 -0.24
CA SER A 45 23.04 -4.80 0.95
C SER A 45 21.77 -3.97 0.71
N ILE A 46 20.72 -4.27 1.45
CA ILE A 46 19.51 -3.45 1.58
C ILE A 46 19.90 -2.02 2.03
N ARG A 47 20.42 -1.25 1.12
CA ARG A 47 20.55 0.19 1.29
C ARG A 47 19.27 0.79 0.75
N ASN A 48 18.55 1.58 1.50
CA ASN A 48 17.29 2.25 1.14
C ASN A 48 16.01 1.41 1.26
N GLY A 49 16.01 0.31 2.01
CA GLY A 49 14.79 -0.49 2.22
C GLY A 49 14.28 -1.24 0.97
N LEU A 50 15.09 -1.31 -0.07
CA LEU A 50 14.78 -2.11 -1.24
C LEU A 50 15.28 -3.53 -1.00
N VAL A 51 14.39 -4.44 -0.67
CA VAL A 51 14.69 -5.86 -0.68
C VAL A 51 14.87 -6.26 -2.14
N SER A 52 16.01 -6.85 -2.46
CA SER A 52 16.43 -7.36 -3.77
C SER A 52 15.31 -7.46 -4.81
N SER A 53 15.43 -6.78 -5.92
CA SER A 53 14.46 -6.71 -7.03
C SER A 53 13.03 -6.21 -6.71
N GLY A 54 12.76 -5.67 -5.54
CA GLY A 54 11.49 -5.04 -5.20
C GLY A 54 10.33 -5.98 -4.88
N LYS A 55 10.46 -7.29 -5.11
CA LYS A 55 9.39 -8.26 -4.85
C LYS A 55 9.80 -9.29 -3.80
N LEU A 56 9.05 -9.36 -2.71
CA LEU A 56 9.18 -10.41 -1.73
C LEU A 56 8.00 -11.39 -1.90
N ARG A 57 8.29 -12.65 -2.25
CA ARG A 57 7.28 -13.69 -2.53
C ARG A 57 6.18 -13.23 -3.51
N GLY A 58 6.56 -12.50 -4.56
CA GLY A 58 5.64 -12.02 -5.58
C GLY A 58 4.91 -10.71 -5.25
N PHE A 59 5.12 -10.13 -4.06
CA PHE A 59 4.50 -8.86 -3.66
C PHE A 59 5.41 -7.67 -3.94
N ASP A 60 4.82 -6.61 -4.48
CA ASP A 60 5.40 -5.29 -4.49
C ASP A 60 5.19 -4.65 -3.12
N MET A 61 6.30 -4.32 -2.45
CA MET A 61 6.29 -3.89 -1.05
C MET A 61 6.17 -2.38 -0.92
N TYR A 62 5.15 -1.91 -0.21
CA TYR A 62 4.92 -0.49 0.06
C TYR A 62 4.88 -0.19 1.55
N LYS A 63 5.43 0.94 1.95
CA LYS A 63 5.49 1.42 3.32
C LYS A 63 4.58 2.63 3.51
N THR A 64 3.76 2.63 4.56
CA THR A 64 2.90 3.75 4.92
C THR A 64 2.64 3.83 6.42
N ASN A 65 2.50 5.05 6.93
CA ASN A 65 2.06 5.31 8.31
C ASN A 65 0.54 5.44 8.44
N ASN A 66 -0.19 5.44 7.32
CA ASN A 66 -1.64 5.71 7.32
C ASN A 66 -2.50 4.48 7.58
N ILE A 67 -1.89 3.34 7.90
CA ILE A 67 -2.65 2.16 8.33
C ILE A 67 -3.05 2.38 9.78
N ALA A 68 -4.38 2.33 10.05
CA ALA A 68 -4.89 2.47 11.39
C ALA A 68 -4.27 1.41 12.33
N ALA A 69 -3.56 1.87 13.35
CA ALA A 69 -3.07 1.01 14.41
C ALA A 69 -4.26 0.49 15.22
N THR A 70 -4.23 -0.78 15.56
CA THR A 70 -5.21 -1.35 16.46
C THR A 70 -4.77 -1.10 17.91
N THR A 71 -5.69 -0.95 18.83
CA THR A 71 -5.55 -0.44 20.19
C THR A 71 -4.58 -1.19 21.11
N ASN A 72 -3.99 -2.32 20.69
CA ASN A 72 -3.18 -3.21 21.53
C ASN A 72 -1.77 -3.47 20.96
N ALA A 73 -1.03 -2.43 20.63
CA ALA A 73 0.36 -2.56 20.18
C ALA A 73 0.59 -3.54 18.99
N ALA A 74 -0.48 -3.94 18.33
CA ALA A 74 -0.40 -4.79 17.15
C ALA A 74 -0.42 -3.93 15.89
N GLY A 75 0.62 -4.03 15.09
CA GLY A 75 0.64 -3.45 13.76
C GLY A 75 -0.30 -4.21 12.82
N LYS A 76 -0.81 -3.52 11.83
CA LYS A 76 -1.65 -4.10 10.78
C LYS A 76 -0.92 -4.04 9.45
N CYS A 77 -0.96 -5.13 8.70
CA CYS A 77 -0.53 -5.16 7.32
C CYS A 77 -1.67 -5.59 6.40
N ILE A 78 -1.65 -5.13 5.17
CA ILE A 78 -2.66 -5.38 4.17
C ILE A 78 -1.95 -5.86 2.91
N ALA A 79 -2.45 -6.90 2.30
CA ALA A 79 -1.99 -7.38 1.02
C ALA A 79 -3.17 -7.58 0.08
N GLY A 80 -2.95 -7.38 -1.18
CA GLY A 80 -4.00 -7.56 -2.17
C GLY A 80 -3.48 -7.56 -3.59
N HIS A 81 -4.42 -7.65 -4.49
CA HIS A 81 -4.18 -7.56 -5.93
C HIS A 81 -4.83 -6.28 -6.49
N ILE A 82 -4.29 -5.75 -7.57
CA ILE A 82 -4.80 -4.51 -8.19
C ILE A 82 -6.30 -4.60 -8.53
N SER A 83 -6.80 -5.77 -8.93
CA SER A 83 -8.22 -5.97 -9.25
C SER A 83 -9.16 -5.96 -8.04
N ALA A 84 -8.63 -5.89 -6.81
CA ALA A 84 -9.44 -5.90 -5.59
C ALA A 84 -10.21 -4.60 -5.38
N THR A 85 -9.64 -3.47 -5.81
CA THR A 85 -10.19 -2.14 -5.57
C THR A 85 -10.41 -1.39 -6.88
N CYS A 86 -11.44 -0.58 -6.90
CA CYS A 86 -11.71 0.34 -8.00
C CYS A 86 -11.84 1.75 -7.45
N THR A 87 -11.23 2.69 -8.15
CA THR A 87 -11.39 4.12 -7.90
C THR A 87 -11.97 4.77 -9.15
N ALA A 88 -12.94 5.64 -8.96
CA ALA A 88 -13.50 6.47 -10.01
C ALA A 88 -13.39 7.92 -9.60
N GLN A 89 -13.01 8.77 -10.54
CA GLN A 89 -12.92 10.20 -10.30
C GLN A 89 -13.34 10.96 -11.57
N THR A 90 -13.97 12.09 -11.37
CA THR A 90 -14.33 13.00 -12.46
C THR A 90 -14.33 14.44 -11.97
N ILE A 91 -13.92 15.34 -12.86
CA ILE A 91 -14.12 16.77 -12.69
C ILE A 91 -15.46 17.08 -13.35
N VAL A 92 -16.47 17.34 -12.53
CA VAL A 92 -17.85 17.53 -13.02
C VAL A 92 -18.03 18.89 -13.65
N ASN A 93 -17.50 19.93 -13.02
CA ASN A 93 -17.67 21.30 -13.48
C ASN A 93 -16.55 22.20 -12.98
N THR A 94 -16.17 23.16 -13.83
CA THR A 94 -15.28 24.26 -13.45
C THR A 94 -15.93 25.54 -13.92
N GLU A 95 -16.12 26.49 -13.02
CA GLU A 95 -16.75 27.77 -13.35
C GLU A 95 -15.99 28.93 -12.74
N VAL A 96 -16.10 30.07 -13.43
CA VAL A 96 -15.59 31.35 -12.97
C VAL A 96 -16.78 32.22 -12.56
N ILE A 97 -16.78 32.69 -11.32
CA ILE A 97 -17.82 33.53 -10.75
C ILE A 97 -17.17 34.82 -10.30
N ARG A 98 -17.85 35.96 -10.62
CA ARG A 98 -17.42 37.25 -10.10
C ARG A 98 -17.71 37.32 -8.61
N ASP A 99 -16.70 37.74 -7.82
CA ASP A 99 -16.86 37.95 -6.39
C ASP A 99 -17.77 39.17 -6.12
N PRO A 100 -18.89 39.01 -5.42
CA PRO A 100 -19.76 40.11 -5.07
C PRO A 100 -19.19 41.07 -4.02
N SER A 101 -18.14 40.65 -3.30
CA SER A 101 -17.53 41.39 -2.19
C SER A 101 -16.23 42.09 -2.56
N SER A 102 -15.61 41.74 -3.67
CA SER A 102 -14.34 42.30 -4.12
C SER A 102 -14.26 42.42 -5.66
N PHE A 103 -13.29 43.19 -6.15
CA PHE A 103 -13.03 43.34 -7.59
C PHE A 103 -12.15 42.16 -8.07
N GLY A 104 -12.66 40.92 -7.97
CA GLY A 104 -11.95 39.73 -8.39
C GLY A 104 -12.88 38.67 -8.97
N ASP A 105 -12.30 37.71 -9.66
CA ASP A 105 -12.98 36.50 -10.14
C ASP A 105 -12.56 35.29 -9.30
N ILE A 106 -13.55 34.50 -8.88
CA ILE A 106 -13.38 33.27 -8.14
C ILE A 106 -13.49 32.11 -9.10
N VAL A 107 -12.43 31.29 -9.19
CA VAL A 107 -12.47 30.03 -9.94
C VAL A 107 -12.81 28.91 -8.97
N ARG A 108 -13.90 28.19 -9.21
CA ARG A 108 -14.29 27.03 -8.42
C ARG A 108 -14.46 25.79 -9.30
N GLY A 109 -14.07 24.65 -8.76
CA GLY A 109 -14.22 23.38 -9.43
C GLY A 109 -14.86 22.33 -8.52
N LEU A 110 -15.71 21.49 -9.07
CA LEU A 110 -16.28 20.34 -8.39
C LEU A 110 -15.54 19.07 -8.85
N HIS A 111 -14.84 18.43 -7.93
CA HIS A 111 -14.19 17.14 -8.14
C HIS A 111 -14.93 16.07 -7.34
N VAL A 112 -15.49 15.09 -8.02
CA VAL A 112 -16.17 13.96 -7.41
C VAL A 112 -15.28 12.73 -7.54
N TYR A 113 -15.05 12.04 -6.44
CA TYR A 113 -14.27 10.80 -6.43
C TYR A 113 -14.92 9.77 -5.49
N GLY A 114 -14.66 8.52 -5.76
CA GLY A 114 -15.10 7.42 -4.93
C GLY A 114 -14.16 6.23 -5.06
N ALA A 115 -14.06 5.44 -4.02
CA ALA A 115 -13.32 4.20 -4.01
C ALA A 115 -14.18 3.08 -3.42
N LYS A 116 -14.09 1.89 -4.00
CA LYS A 116 -14.83 0.72 -3.53
C LYS A 116 -14.02 -0.55 -3.72
N VAL A 117 -14.17 -1.47 -2.77
CA VAL A 117 -13.67 -2.85 -2.92
C VAL A 117 -14.64 -3.61 -3.80
N LEU A 118 -14.17 -4.15 -4.90
CA LEU A 118 -14.94 -4.98 -5.84
C LEU A 118 -14.83 -6.47 -5.53
N ARG A 119 -13.61 -6.92 -5.24
CA ARG A 119 -13.30 -8.33 -4.96
C ARG A 119 -12.66 -8.44 -3.59
N GLY A 120 -13.46 -8.69 -2.56
CA GLY A 120 -12.97 -8.88 -1.20
C GLY A 120 -12.02 -10.08 -1.05
N GLU A 121 -12.21 -11.12 -1.86
CA GLU A 121 -11.37 -12.31 -1.90
C GLU A 121 -9.91 -12.03 -2.32
N ALA A 122 -9.70 -10.95 -3.08
CA ALA A 122 -8.37 -10.51 -3.50
C ALA A 122 -7.70 -9.54 -2.52
N LEU A 123 -8.24 -9.39 -1.31
CA LEU A 123 -7.69 -8.59 -0.21
C LEU A 123 -7.51 -9.45 1.03
N VAL A 124 -6.38 -9.32 1.69
CA VAL A 124 -6.05 -10.00 2.94
C VAL A 124 -5.46 -9.01 3.92
N SER A 125 -5.95 -9.01 5.14
CA SER A 125 -5.35 -8.25 6.25
C SER A 125 -4.83 -9.20 7.32
N ALA A 126 -3.73 -8.82 7.96
CA ALA A 126 -3.21 -9.52 9.11
C ALA A 126 -2.72 -8.53 10.17
N PHE A 127 -2.76 -8.98 11.41
CA PHE A 127 -2.18 -8.28 12.54
C PHE A 127 -0.87 -8.95 12.93
N TYR A 128 0.10 -8.16 13.36
CA TYR A 128 1.36 -8.64 13.91
C TYR A 128 1.60 -7.98 15.26
N GLY A 129 2.09 -8.74 16.23
CA GLY A 129 2.57 -8.22 17.51
C GLY A 129 4.07 -7.97 17.41
N ILE A 130 4.52 -6.95 18.10
CA ILE A 130 5.93 -6.64 18.33
C ILE A 130 6.17 -6.94 19.81
N ASP A 131 6.90 -8.02 20.10
CA ASP A 131 7.37 -8.37 21.44
C ASP A 131 8.73 -7.71 21.69
#